data_c873b0d576605940f247a2ed5804f21a
#
_entry.id   c873b0d576605940f247a2ed5804f21a
#
_cell.length_a   1.000
_cell.length_b   1.000
_cell.length_c   1.000
_cell.angle_alpha   90.00
_cell.angle_beta   90.00
_cell.angle_gamma   90.00
#
_symmetry.space_group_name_H-M   'P 1'
#
loop_
_entity.id
_entity.type
_entity.pdbx_description
1 polymer ?
#
loop_
_entity_poly.entity_id
_entity_poly.type
_entity_poly.pdbx_seq_one_letter_code
_entity_poly.pdbx_strand_id
1 'polypeptide(L)'
;AVPGVYFILYYYVKPTLDIQDAWMRRQDPEELKSLLFSMQDLLIKQHHHGLYYPDLHPHNFIVGQETVYLIDSAEVTYEHFKMALSVKQSIKNLVVLYAQLAPKFESIIIEAFQRYCLSRGWAVAGALEKTMLTVLYQRRRLRLKRYLQKTLMTCGLFLSRWSFSSRYVSRREEYTDEMRQFFQNPDQSLKEAAILKNGNTCTVFLTTINHKKMVVKRYNVKNFWHLMKMFWRQSRAIRSWK
;
A
#
# COMPACT_ATOMS: atom_id res chain seq x y z
N ALA A 1 17.90 38.34 5.24
CA ALA A 1 16.81 37.72 5.98
C ALA A 1 17.36 36.50 6.69
N VAL A 2 17.31 36.46 8.01
CA VAL A 2 17.64 35.25 8.80
C VAL A 2 16.62 34.20 8.37
N PRO A 3 17.02 32.95 8.03
CA PRO A 3 16.07 31.90 7.76
C PRO A 3 15.22 31.73 9.03
N GLY A 4 13.95 32.16 8.95
CA GLY A 4 13.05 32.14 10.07
C GLY A 4 12.62 30.70 10.36
N VAL A 5 12.65 30.31 11.61
CA VAL A 5 11.95 29.10 12.05
C VAL A 5 10.48 29.46 12.17
N TYR A 6 9.64 28.80 11.40
CA TYR A 6 8.19 29.01 11.41
C TYR A 6 7.54 27.99 12.32
N PHE A 7 6.66 28.46 13.20
CA PHE A 7 5.85 27.63 14.08
C PHE A 7 4.40 27.73 13.62
N ILE A 8 3.74 26.60 13.46
CA ILE A 8 2.30 26.53 13.23
C ILE A 8 1.68 25.96 14.50
N LEU A 9 0.72 26.69 15.06
CA LEU A 9 -0.03 26.25 16.24
C LEU A 9 -1.32 25.59 15.74
N TYR A 10 -1.57 24.37 16.22
CA TYR A 10 -2.79 23.62 15.96
C TYR A 10 -3.56 23.44 17.26
N TYR A 11 -4.88 23.45 17.18
CA TYR A 11 -5.70 22.99 18.30
C TYR A 11 -5.52 21.48 18.46
N TYR A 12 -5.29 21.05 19.69
CA TYR A 12 -5.23 19.63 20.00
C TYR A 12 -6.64 19.05 19.95
N VAL A 13 -6.85 18.09 19.04
CA VAL A 13 -8.06 17.29 18.99
C VAL A 13 -7.74 15.95 19.63
N LYS A 14 -8.40 15.64 20.76
CA LYS A 14 -8.27 14.31 21.38
C LYS A 14 -8.92 13.28 20.46
N PRO A 15 -8.17 12.35 19.85
CA PRO A 15 -8.76 11.32 19.02
C PRO A 15 -9.60 10.37 19.89
N THR A 16 -10.82 10.07 19.46
CA THR A 16 -11.68 9.06 20.09
C THR A 16 -11.47 7.68 19.49
N LEU A 17 -10.87 7.64 18.29
CA LEU A 17 -10.61 6.43 17.54
C LEU A 17 -9.29 6.56 16.80
N ASP A 18 -8.43 5.56 16.94
CA ASP A 18 -7.29 5.41 16.03
C ASP A 18 -7.80 4.87 14.69
N ILE A 19 -7.82 5.76 13.69
CA ILE A 19 -8.31 5.42 12.35
C ILE A 19 -7.46 4.32 11.72
N GLN A 20 -6.18 4.28 11.98
CA GLN A 20 -5.32 3.22 11.47
C GLN A 20 -5.76 1.86 12.01
N ASP A 21 -5.95 1.76 13.31
CA ASP A 21 -6.42 0.54 13.95
C ASP A 21 -7.85 0.19 13.50
N ALA A 22 -8.73 1.19 13.43
CA ALA A 22 -10.09 1.01 12.93
C ALA A 22 -10.11 0.55 11.47
N TRP A 23 -9.28 1.14 10.62
CA TRP A 23 -9.25 0.85 9.19
C TRP A 23 -8.57 -0.48 8.85
N MET A 24 -7.52 -0.85 9.60
CA MET A 24 -6.72 -2.05 9.34
C MET A 24 -7.22 -3.29 10.08
N ARG A 25 -7.77 -3.13 11.29
CA ARG A 25 -8.16 -4.25 12.16
C ARG A 25 -9.65 -4.56 12.11
N ARG A 26 -10.51 -3.58 11.79
CA ARG A 26 -11.95 -3.81 11.77
C ARG A 26 -12.35 -4.66 10.58
N GLN A 27 -12.96 -5.79 10.90
CA GLN A 27 -13.57 -6.69 9.93
C GLN A 27 -15.07 -6.47 9.82
N ASP A 28 -15.64 -5.65 10.71
CA ASP A 28 -17.07 -5.32 10.68
C ASP A 28 -17.36 -4.33 9.52
N PRO A 29 -18.13 -4.77 8.50
CA PRO A 29 -18.47 -3.96 7.36
C PRO A 29 -19.26 -2.69 7.71
N GLU A 30 -20.16 -2.74 8.71
CA GLU A 30 -21.01 -1.60 9.09
C GLU A 30 -20.22 -0.49 9.79
N GLU A 31 -19.31 -0.86 10.68
CA GLU A 31 -18.43 0.13 11.31
C GLU A 31 -17.50 0.79 10.28
N LEU A 32 -16.95 0.00 9.34
CA LEU A 32 -16.13 0.51 8.26
C LEU A 32 -16.91 1.45 7.32
N LYS A 33 -18.15 1.09 7.02
CA LYS A 33 -19.08 1.90 6.23
C LYS A 33 -19.38 3.23 6.91
N SER A 34 -19.73 3.20 8.20
CA SER A 34 -19.99 4.40 8.98
C SER A 34 -18.78 5.36 9.00
N LEU A 35 -17.59 4.82 9.22
CA LEU A 35 -16.35 5.59 9.19
C LEU A 35 -16.09 6.19 7.81
N LEU A 36 -16.23 5.40 6.74
CA LEU A 36 -16.04 5.86 5.37
C LEU A 36 -17.03 6.99 5.02
N PHE A 37 -18.28 6.87 5.45
CA PHE A 37 -19.30 7.90 5.24
C PHE A 37 -18.96 9.20 5.95
N SER A 38 -18.52 9.13 7.21
CA SER A 38 -18.09 10.31 7.98
C SER A 38 -16.90 11.03 7.33
N MET A 39 -15.89 10.27 6.87
CA MET A 39 -14.77 10.84 6.12
C MET A 39 -15.23 11.47 4.81
N GLN A 40 -16.17 10.84 4.13
CA GLN A 40 -16.70 11.33 2.86
C GLN A 40 -17.56 12.59 3.03
N ASP A 41 -18.29 12.73 4.12
CA ASP A 41 -19.06 13.96 4.42
C ASP A 41 -18.15 15.17 4.55
N LEU A 42 -16.99 15.00 5.17
CA LEU A 42 -15.97 16.04 5.19
C LEU A 42 -15.49 16.36 3.76
N LEU A 43 -15.18 15.32 2.96
CA LEU A 43 -14.71 15.52 1.58
C LEU A 43 -15.76 16.17 0.68
N ILE A 44 -17.05 15.88 0.87
CA ILE A 44 -18.14 16.55 0.14
C ILE A 44 -18.05 18.06 0.37
N LYS A 45 -17.95 18.50 1.64
CA LYS A 45 -17.81 19.93 1.98
C LYS A 45 -16.56 20.54 1.33
N GLN A 46 -15.43 19.87 1.43
CA GLN A 46 -14.16 20.33 0.87
C GLN A 46 -14.21 20.44 -0.67
N HIS A 47 -14.76 19.42 -1.33
CA HIS A 47 -14.91 19.41 -2.78
C HIS A 47 -15.89 20.47 -3.29
N HIS A 48 -16.90 20.88 -2.50
CA HIS A 48 -17.76 22.02 -2.81
C HIS A 48 -16.98 23.35 -2.83
N HIS A 49 -15.93 23.43 -2.01
CA HIS A 49 -15.05 24.62 -1.98
C HIS A 49 -13.86 24.51 -2.93
N GLY A 50 -13.82 23.49 -3.80
CA GLY A 50 -12.76 23.32 -4.78
C GLY A 50 -11.44 22.78 -4.25
N LEU A 51 -11.43 22.26 -3.02
CA LEU A 51 -10.24 21.70 -2.38
C LEU A 51 -9.96 20.28 -2.87
N TYR A 52 -8.75 20.06 -3.35
CA TYR A 52 -8.26 18.78 -3.81
C TYR A 52 -7.10 18.31 -2.93
N TYR A 53 -7.17 17.10 -2.42
CA TYR A 53 -6.18 16.48 -1.54
C TYR A 53 -5.42 15.37 -2.26
N PRO A 54 -4.17 15.59 -2.69
CA PRO A 54 -3.40 14.58 -3.44
C PRO A 54 -3.15 13.30 -2.66
N ASP A 55 -2.98 13.41 -1.34
CA ASP A 55 -2.69 12.30 -0.43
C ASP A 55 -3.82 12.10 0.60
N LEU A 56 -4.95 11.55 0.13
CA LEU A 56 -6.06 11.14 1.00
C LEU A 56 -5.76 9.74 1.59
N HIS A 57 -4.95 9.73 2.64
CA HIS A 57 -4.69 8.51 3.40
C HIS A 57 -5.55 8.48 4.68
N PRO A 58 -6.05 7.30 5.14
CA PRO A 58 -6.77 7.19 6.42
C PRO A 58 -6.04 7.83 7.61
N HIS A 59 -4.70 7.77 7.64
CA HIS A 59 -3.89 8.41 8.69
C HIS A 59 -4.02 9.95 8.73
N ASN A 60 -4.47 10.56 7.64
CA ASN A 60 -4.67 12.02 7.58
C ASN A 60 -6.05 12.44 8.13
N PHE A 61 -6.82 11.48 8.66
CA PHE A 61 -8.09 11.78 9.30
C PHE A 61 -8.00 11.51 10.81
N ILE A 62 -8.60 12.38 11.60
CA ILE A 62 -8.78 12.20 13.04
C ILE A 62 -10.28 12.18 13.33
N VAL A 63 -10.74 11.14 13.99
CA VAL A 63 -12.10 11.08 14.52
C VAL A 63 -12.11 11.70 15.90
N GLY A 64 -12.74 12.85 16.04
CA GLY A 64 -13.06 13.48 17.31
C GLY A 64 -14.40 13.01 17.88
N GLN A 65 -14.84 13.64 18.96
CA GLN A 65 -16.11 13.26 19.62
C GLN A 65 -17.32 13.47 18.72
N GLU A 66 -17.37 14.57 17.98
CA GLU A 66 -18.54 14.98 17.20
C GLU A 66 -18.31 15.00 15.69
N THR A 67 -17.05 14.99 15.24
CA THR A 67 -16.75 15.16 13.82
C THR A 67 -15.40 14.55 13.44
N VAL A 68 -15.21 14.38 12.13
CA VAL A 68 -13.95 13.95 11.53
C VAL A 68 -13.16 15.18 11.07
N TYR A 69 -11.88 15.20 11.37
CA TYR A 69 -10.94 16.23 10.95
C TYR A 69 -9.98 15.65 9.92
N LEU A 70 -9.58 16.48 8.97
CA LEU A 70 -8.51 16.15 8.03
C LEU A 70 -7.28 16.95 8.41
N ILE A 71 -6.17 16.24 8.63
CA ILE A 71 -4.86 16.78 8.95
C ILE A 71 -3.93 16.67 7.76
N ASP A 72 -2.74 17.27 7.83
CA ASP A 72 -1.73 17.26 6.77
C ASP A 72 -2.24 17.87 5.46
N SER A 73 -2.59 19.16 5.55
CA SER A 73 -3.09 19.95 4.42
C SER A 73 -1.98 20.61 3.58
N ALA A 74 -0.71 20.27 3.79
CA ALA A 74 0.43 20.96 3.16
C ALA A 74 0.43 20.87 1.63
N GLU A 75 -0.13 19.81 1.06
CA GLU A 75 -0.22 19.60 -0.40
C GLU A 75 -1.61 19.89 -0.98
N VAL A 76 -2.51 20.48 -0.20
CA VAL A 76 -3.85 20.81 -0.68
C VAL A 76 -3.77 21.86 -1.79
N THR A 77 -4.46 21.57 -2.88
CA THR A 77 -4.52 22.48 -4.03
C THR A 77 -5.93 22.98 -4.28
N TYR A 78 -6.03 24.20 -4.78
CA TYR A 78 -7.27 24.74 -5.34
C TYR A 78 -7.15 24.70 -6.86
N GLU A 79 -8.13 24.15 -7.54
CA GLU A 79 -8.14 24.23 -9.00
C GLU A 79 -8.69 25.57 -9.48
N HIS A 80 -9.83 25.97 -8.89
CA HIS A 80 -10.40 27.31 -9.06
C HIS A 80 -10.95 27.77 -7.71
N PHE A 81 -10.47 28.89 -7.20
CA PHE A 81 -10.88 29.41 -5.90
C PHE A 81 -12.41 29.55 -5.82
N LYS A 82 -13.03 28.90 -4.82
CA LYS A 82 -14.50 28.88 -4.57
C LYS A 82 -15.38 28.16 -5.61
N MET A 83 -14.81 27.48 -6.59
CA MET A 83 -15.60 26.61 -7.48
C MET A 83 -15.50 25.15 -7.05
N ALA A 84 -16.63 24.45 -7.07
CA ALA A 84 -16.66 23.05 -6.72
C ALA A 84 -15.80 22.21 -7.69
N LEU A 85 -15.12 21.17 -7.17
CA LEU A 85 -14.37 20.25 -8.01
C LEU A 85 -15.24 19.64 -9.11
N SER A 86 -14.68 19.50 -10.30
CA SER A 86 -15.32 18.79 -11.40
C SER A 86 -15.55 17.29 -11.05
N VAL A 87 -16.47 16.65 -11.79
CA VAL A 87 -16.74 15.20 -11.65
C VAL A 87 -15.44 14.40 -11.74
N LYS A 88 -14.62 14.68 -12.75
CA LYS A 88 -13.34 13.97 -12.99
C LYS A 88 -12.37 14.10 -11.83
N GLN A 89 -12.25 15.25 -11.24
CA GLN A 89 -11.35 15.51 -10.12
C GLN A 89 -11.85 14.90 -8.84
N SER A 90 -13.14 15.04 -8.56
CA SER A 90 -13.77 14.41 -7.41
C SER A 90 -13.56 12.88 -7.42
N ILE A 91 -13.80 12.23 -8.57
CA ILE A 91 -13.54 10.80 -8.72
C ILE A 91 -12.06 10.49 -8.47
N LYS A 92 -11.13 11.24 -9.06
CA LYS A 92 -9.69 11.03 -8.86
C LYS A 92 -9.31 11.15 -7.38
N ASN A 93 -9.90 12.12 -6.67
CA ASN A 93 -9.60 12.36 -5.27
C ASN A 93 -10.20 11.27 -4.37
N LEU A 94 -11.48 10.94 -4.52
CA LEU A 94 -12.14 9.87 -3.76
C LEU A 94 -11.44 8.52 -3.94
N VAL A 95 -11.01 8.20 -5.15
CA VAL A 95 -10.33 6.94 -5.44
C VAL A 95 -8.98 6.82 -4.70
N VAL A 96 -8.34 7.92 -4.31
CA VAL A 96 -7.14 7.86 -3.45
C VAL A 96 -7.49 7.22 -2.10
N LEU A 97 -8.61 7.61 -1.50
CA LEU A 97 -9.13 7.04 -0.26
C LEU A 97 -9.64 5.61 -0.48
N TYR A 98 -10.49 5.40 -1.46
CA TYR A 98 -11.13 4.10 -1.75
C TYR A 98 -10.12 2.99 -2.07
N ALA A 99 -9.00 3.33 -2.71
CA ALA A 99 -7.94 2.38 -3.01
C ALA A 99 -7.19 1.86 -1.76
N GLN A 100 -7.43 2.45 -0.58
CA GLN A 100 -6.90 1.95 0.69
C GLN A 100 -7.72 0.77 1.24
N LEU A 101 -9.00 0.67 0.85
CA LEU A 101 -9.88 -0.43 1.24
C LEU A 101 -9.53 -1.72 0.48
N ALA A 102 -9.62 -2.84 1.20
CA ALA A 102 -9.47 -4.16 0.58
C ALA A 102 -10.57 -4.41 -0.48
N PRO A 103 -10.27 -5.19 -1.55
CA PRO A 103 -11.24 -5.48 -2.60
C PRO A 103 -12.57 -6.09 -2.10
N LYS A 104 -12.55 -6.83 -1.00
CA LYS A 104 -13.75 -7.42 -0.40
C LYS A 104 -14.80 -6.39 0.05
N PHE A 105 -14.42 -5.12 0.21
CA PHE A 105 -15.31 -4.03 0.60
C PHE A 105 -15.77 -3.17 -0.59
N GLU A 106 -15.72 -3.71 -1.79
CA GLU A 106 -16.10 -2.97 -3.01
C GLU A 106 -17.57 -2.52 -3.01
N SER A 107 -18.48 -3.32 -2.45
CA SER A 107 -19.88 -2.95 -2.29
C SER A 107 -20.06 -1.67 -1.44
N ILE A 108 -19.30 -1.55 -0.36
CA ILE A 108 -19.32 -0.35 0.50
C ILE A 108 -18.78 0.86 -0.26
N ILE A 109 -17.74 0.68 -1.09
CA ILE A 109 -17.18 1.77 -1.92
C ILE A 109 -18.24 2.24 -2.94
N ILE A 110 -18.97 1.32 -3.57
CA ILE A 110 -20.03 1.65 -4.53
C ILE A 110 -21.13 2.45 -3.84
N GLU A 111 -21.61 1.99 -2.70
CA GLU A 111 -22.63 2.68 -1.92
C GLU A 111 -22.17 4.08 -1.47
N ALA A 112 -20.95 4.19 -0.99
CA ALA A 112 -20.34 5.48 -0.64
C ALA A 112 -20.29 6.42 -1.85
N PHE A 113 -19.88 5.92 -3.01
CA PHE A 113 -19.82 6.74 -4.21
C PHE A 113 -21.21 7.19 -4.70
N GLN A 114 -22.20 6.33 -4.65
CA GLN A 114 -23.60 6.68 -4.97
C GLN A 114 -24.10 7.79 -4.04
N ARG A 115 -23.87 7.66 -2.73
CA ARG A 115 -24.19 8.69 -1.74
C ARG A 115 -23.48 10.02 -2.05
N TYR A 116 -22.19 9.96 -2.43
CA TYR A 116 -21.44 11.15 -2.85
C TYR A 116 -22.06 11.81 -4.09
N CYS A 117 -22.42 11.05 -5.11
CA CYS A 117 -23.07 11.58 -6.31
C CYS A 117 -24.37 12.30 -5.96
N LEU A 118 -25.22 11.70 -5.14
CA LEU A 118 -26.48 12.32 -4.67
C LEU A 118 -26.22 13.64 -3.95
N SER A 119 -25.25 13.68 -3.04
CA SER A 119 -24.87 14.91 -2.30
C SER A 119 -24.32 16.02 -3.21
N ARG A 120 -23.81 15.67 -4.39
CA ARG A 120 -23.29 16.61 -5.38
C ARG A 120 -24.34 16.99 -6.44
N GLY A 121 -25.56 16.45 -6.33
CA GLY A 121 -26.62 16.66 -7.30
C GLY A 121 -26.35 15.99 -8.66
N TRP A 122 -25.48 14.99 -8.69
CA TRP A 122 -25.18 14.24 -9.92
C TRP A 122 -26.15 13.07 -10.07
N ALA A 123 -26.62 12.86 -11.30
CA ALA A 123 -27.38 11.66 -11.59
C ALA A 123 -26.54 10.41 -11.28
N VAL A 124 -27.09 9.52 -10.46
CA VAL A 124 -26.47 8.23 -10.17
C VAL A 124 -26.63 7.35 -11.40
N ALA A 125 -25.84 7.62 -12.43
CA ALA A 125 -25.84 6.85 -13.66
C ALA A 125 -24.74 5.78 -13.58
N GLY A 126 -25.05 4.55 -13.99
CA GLY A 126 -24.08 3.46 -14.02
C GLY A 126 -22.79 3.78 -14.79
N ALA A 127 -22.83 4.80 -15.67
CA ALA A 127 -21.65 5.31 -16.35
C ALA A 127 -20.61 5.98 -15.41
N LEU A 128 -21.07 6.75 -14.41
CA LEU A 128 -20.16 7.37 -13.41
C LEU A 128 -19.56 6.32 -12.48
N GLU A 129 -20.36 5.36 -12.05
CA GLU A 129 -19.90 4.24 -11.23
C GLU A 129 -18.84 3.41 -11.99
N LYS A 130 -19.11 3.05 -13.23
CA LYS A 130 -18.15 2.35 -14.10
C LYS A 130 -16.84 3.13 -14.26
N THR A 131 -16.94 4.45 -14.41
CA THR A 131 -15.76 5.34 -14.48
C THR A 131 -14.98 5.31 -13.20
N MET A 132 -15.65 5.44 -12.05
CA MET A 132 -15.03 5.38 -10.72
C MET A 132 -14.32 4.04 -10.50
N LEU A 133 -14.98 2.92 -10.78
CA LEU A 133 -14.39 1.58 -10.66
C LEU A 133 -13.18 1.40 -11.56
N THR A 134 -13.22 1.90 -12.79
CA THR A 134 -12.08 1.84 -13.71
C THR A 134 -10.87 2.57 -13.14
N VAL A 135 -11.06 3.78 -12.62
CA VAL A 135 -9.99 4.58 -12.00
C VAL A 135 -9.50 3.91 -10.70
N LEU A 136 -10.40 3.32 -9.91
CA LEU A 136 -10.08 2.58 -8.70
C LEU A 136 -9.16 1.39 -8.97
N TYR A 137 -9.49 0.55 -9.96
CA TYR A 137 -8.66 -0.60 -10.33
C TYR A 137 -7.29 -0.19 -10.87
N GLN A 138 -7.24 0.86 -11.68
CA GLN A 138 -5.96 1.42 -12.13
C GLN A 138 -5.12 1.90 -10.95
N ARG A 139 -5.72 2.61 -9.99
CA ARG A 139 -5.02 3.09 -8.78
C ARG A 139 -4.52 1.95 -7.90
N ARG A 140 -5.34 0.93 -7.65
CA ARG A 140 -4.95 -0.29 -6.91
C ARG A 140 -3.77 -1.00 -7.58
N ARG A 141 -3.82 -1.16 -8.91
CA ARG A 141 -2.72 -1.76 -9.68
C ARG A 141 -1.43 -0.97 -9.57
N LEU A 142 -1.49 0.36 -9.66
CA LEU A 142 -0.33 1.23 -9.51
C LEU A 142 0.25 1.17 -8.08
N ARG A 143 -0.60 1.14 -7.05
CA ARG A 143 -0.17 0.95 -5.66
C ARG A 143 0.54 -0.38 -5.47
N LEU A 144 -0.05 -1.46 -5.94
CA LEU A 144 0.58 -2.79 -5.87
C LEU A 144 1.93 -2.78 -6.57
N LYS A 145 2.02 -2.21 -7.79
CA LYS A 145 3.28 -2.09 -8.51
C LYS A 145 4.33 -1.32 -7.71
N ARG A 146 3.96 -0.18 -7.12
CA ARG A 146 4.87 0.62 -6.27
C ARG A 146 5.28 -0.14 -5.01
N TYR A 147 4.36 -0.84 -4.36
CA TYR A 147 4.67 -1.66 -3.20
C TYR A 147 5.67 -2.77 -3.56
N LEU A 148 5.43 -3.50 -4.65
CA LEU A 148 6.35 -4.54 -5.13
C LEU A 148 7.72 -3.98 -5.51
N GLN A 149 7.80 -2.75 -6.02
CA GLN A 149 9.10 -2.08 -6.25
C GLN A 149 9.82 -1.79 -4.92
N LYS A 150 9.09 -1.29 -3.90
CA LYS A 150 9.65 -1.03 -2.57
C LYS A 150 10.19 -2.30 -1.90
N THR A 151 9.58 -3.48 -2.15
CA THR A 151 10.08 -4.76 -1.60
C THR A 151 11.47 -5.12 -2.12
N LEU A 152 11.92 -4.51 -3.22
CA LEU A 152 13.26 -4.73 -3.79
C LEU A 152 14.26 -3.61 -3.45
N MET A 153 13.89 -2.68 -2.59
CA MET A 153 14.69 -1.51 -2.21
C MET A 153 14.89 -1.47 -0.70
N THR A 154 15.93 -0.80 -0.26
CA THR A 154 16.08 -0.47 1.16
C THR A 154 15.11 0.66 1.52
N CYS A 155 14.18 0.39 2.44
CA CYS A 155 13.20 1.34 2.96
C CYS A 155 12.86 1.02 4.42
N GLY A 156 11.84 1.67 4.99
CA GLY A 156 11.41 1.41 6.37
C GLY A 156 11.04 -0.06 6.65
N LEU A 157 10.44 -0.75 5.67
CA LEU A 157 9.95 -2.13 5.81
C LEU A 157 10.95 -3.18 5.31
N PHE A 158 11.77 -2.87 4.31
CA PHE A 158 12.64 -3.81 3.63
C PHE A 158 14.09 -3.37 3.66
N LEU A 159 14.99 -4.33 3.73
CA LEU A 159 16.43 -4.17 3.58
C LEU A 159 16.86 -4.89 2.31
N SER A 160 17.40 -4.14 1.34
CA SER A 160 18.02 -4.68 0.14
C SER A 160 19.53 -4.52 0.23
N ARG A 161 20.27 -5.58 0.06
CA ARG A 161 21.73 -5.57 -0.03
C ARG A 161 22.15 -6.14 -1.37
N TRP A 162 23.13 -5.53 -1.94
CA TRP A 162 23.70 -5.92 -3.23
C TRP A 162 25.22 -6.03 -3.10
N SER A 163 25.77 -7.11 -3.66
CA SER A 163 27.18 -7.32 -3.84
C SER A 163 27.44 -7.70 -5.31
N PHE A 164 28.70 -7.79 -5.72
CA PHE A 164 29.05 -8.16 -7.08
C PHE A 164 28.42 -9.48 -7.55
N SER A 165 28.31 -10.46 -6.66
CA SER A 165 27.84 -11.82 -6.98
C SER A 165 26.41 -12.13 -6.50
N SER A 166 25.84 -11.31 -5.62
CA SER A 166 24.55 -11.64 -4.98
C SER A 166 23.72 -10.41 -4.67
N ARG A 167 22.43 -10.61 -4.68
CA ARG A 167 21.44 -9.65 -4.16
C ARG A 167 20.44 -10.40 -3.29
N TYR A 168 20.18 -9.87 -2.10
CA TYR A 168 19.12 -10.36 -1.25
C TYR A 168 18.24 -9.23 -0.73
N VAL A 169 17.03 -9.57 -0.38
CA VAL A 169 16.05 -8.68 0.23
C VAL A 169 15.41 -9.42 1.40
N SER A 170 15.28 -8.75 2.52
CA SER A 170 14.59 -9.24 3.71
C SER A 170 13.65 -8.17 4.25
N ARG A 171 12.63 -8.59 4.99
CA ARG A 171 11.95 -7.67 5.89
C ARG A 171 12.94 -7.18 6.93
N ARG A 172 12.89 -5.91 7.27
CA ARG A 172 13.83 -5.32 8.23
C ARG A 172 13.70 -5.94 9.62
N GLU A 173 12.47 -6.24 10.04
CA GLU A 173 12.16 -6.89 11.31
C GLU A 173 12.68 -8.34 11.43
N GLU A 174 12.85 -9.02 10.29
CA GLU A 174 13.33 -10.42 10.24
C GLU A 174 14.85 -10.50 9.98
N TYR A 175 15.52 -9.36 9.77
CA TYR A 175 16.93 -9.32 9.42
C TYR A 175 17.80 -9.35 10.67
N THR A 176 18.26 -10.56 11.02
CA THR A 176 19.16 -10.83 12.14
C THR A 176 20.53 -11.26 11.62
N ASP A 177 21.49 -11.49 12.54
CA ASP A 177 22.81 -12.00 12.17
C ASP A 177 22.73 -13.43 11.60
N GLU A 178 21.83 -14.29 12.09
CA GLU A 178 21.58 -15.62 11.51
C GLU A 178 21.05 -15.50 10.06
N MET A 179 20.11 -14.61 9.82
CA MET A 179 19.60 -14.36 8.47
C MET A 179 20.69 -13.80 7.56
N ARG A 180 21.56 -12.95 8.08
CA ARG A 180 22.72 -12.44 7.33
C ARG A 180 23.70 -13.56 6.95
N GLN A 181 24.01 -14.45 7.88
CA GLN A 181 24.87 -15.62 7.62
C GLN A 181 24.23 -16.55 6.58
N PHE A 182 22.94 -16.82 6.71
CA PHE A 182 22.19 -17.59 5.71
C PHE A 182 22.30 -16.98 4.31
N PHE A 183 22.13 -15.66 4.15
CA PHE A 183 22.25 -14.99 2.85
C PHE A 183 23.67 -14.99 2.29
N GLN A 184 24.71 -15.04 3.14
CA GLN A 184 26.09 -15.15 2.70
C GLN A 184 26.41 -16.52 2.14
N ASN A 185 25.85 -17.58 2.72
CA ASN A 185 26.09 -18.96 2.29
C ASN A 185 24.84 -19.86 2.39
N PRO A 186 23.82 -19.62 1.56
CA PRO A 186 22.55 -20.34 1.64
C PRO A 186 22.68 -21.84 1.34
N ASP A 187 23.70 -22.25 0.58
CA ASP A 187 23.93 -23.65 0.23
C ASP A 187 24.51 -24.46 1.41
N GLN A 188 25.10 -23.82 2.41
CA GLN A 188 25.52 -24.50 3.63
C GLN A 188 24.30 -25.04 4.40
N SER A 189 23.28 -24.23 4.54
CA SER A 189 22.03 -24.65 5.20
C SER A 189 21.33 -25.81 4.47
N LEU A 190 21.55 -25.98 3.17
CA LEU A 190 21.00 -27.12 2.42
C LEU A 190 21.62 -28.45 2.82
N LYS A 191 22.89 -28.48 3.26
CA LYS A 191 23.58 -29.71 3.62
C LYS A 191 22.98 -30.38 4.87
N GLU A 192 22.43 -29.58 5.77
CA GLU A 192 21.88 -30.01 7.07
C GLU A 192 20.36 -30.03 7.09
N ALA A 193 19.72 -29.64 5.99
CA ALA A 193 18.29 -29.39 5.91
C ALA A 193 17.50 -30.62 5.50
N ALA A 194 16.27 -30.75 5.97
CA ALA A 194 15.31 -31.71 5.47
C ALA A 194 14.85 -31.38 4.08
N ILE A 195 15.18 -32.19 3.09
CA ILE A 195 14.80 -31.97 1.70
C ILE A 195 13.34 -32.37 1.52
N LEU A 196 12.47 -31.40 1.18
CA LEU A 196 11.05 -31.62 0.89
C LEU A 196 10.82 -32.00 -0.58
N LYS A 197 11.64 -31.45 -1.48
CA LYS A 197 11.59 -31.75 -2.92
C LYS A 197 12.96 -31.53 -3.56
N ASN A 198 13.42 -32.53 -4.27
CA ASN A 198 14.64 -32.44 -5.07
C ASN A 198 14.30 -32.65 -6.54
N GLY A 199 14.28 -31.59 -7.32
CA GLY A 199 13.94 -31.61 -8.74
C GLY A 199 14.95 -30.90 -9.61
N ASN A 200 14.98 -31.25 -10.90
CA ASN A 200 15.93 -30.69 -11.85
C ASN A 200 15.89 -29.15 -11.96
N THR A 201 14.77 -28.52 -11.66
CA THR A 201 14.58 -27.07 -11.81
C THR A 201 14.64 -26.31 -10.50
N CYS A 202 14.34 -26.98 -9.39
CA CYS A 202 14.42 -26.38 -8.06
C CYS A 202 14.52 -27.48 -6.99
N THR A 203 15.21 -27.14 -5.91
CA THR A 203 15.24 -27.91 -4.66
C THR A 203 14.47 -27.10 -3.62
N VAL A 204 13.61 -27.79 -2.84
CA VAL A 204 12.87 -27.20 -1.73
C VAL A 204 13.28 -27.91 -0.46
N PHE A 205 13.67 -27.16 0.55
CA PHE A 205 14.12 -27.70 1.82
C PHE A 205 13.59 -26.91 3.01
N LEU A 206 13.53 -27.57 4.15
CA LEU A 206 13.14 -26.98 5.43
C LEU A 206 14.40 -26.70 6.24
N THR A 207 14.53 -25.50 6.72
CA THR A 207 15.62 -25.09 7.63
C THR A 207 15.06 -24.26 8.79
N THR A 208 15.86 -24.05 9.82
CA THR A 208 15.50 -23.18 10.94
C THR A 208 16.40 -21.96 10.92
N ILE A 209 15.81 -20.77 10.91
CA ILE A 209 16.51 -19.49 10.98
C ILE A 209 15.75 -18.62 11.99
N ASN A 210 16.44 -17.99 12.93
CA ASN A 210 15.82 -17.19 14.00
C ASN A 210 14.78 -17.99 14.79
N HIS A 211 15.06 -19.25 15.11
CA HIS A 211 14.14 -20.20 15.78
C HIS A 211 12.81 -20.43 15.04
N LYS A 212 12.69 -19.98 13.78
CA LYS A 212 11.51 -20.20 12.93
C LYS A 212 11.80 -21.24 11.86
N LYS A 213 10.90 -22.19 11.68
CA LYS A 213 10.96 -23.14 10.55
C LYS A 213 10.65 -22.39 9.26
N MET A 214 11.58 -22.42 8.32
CA MET A 214 11.47 -21.75 7.02
C MET A 214 11.57 -22.75 5.88
N VAL A 215 10.71 -22.60 4.88
CA VAL A 215 10.79 -23.35 3.63
C VAL A 215 11.58 -22.52 2.62
N VAL A 216 12.70 -23.05 2.19
CA VAL A 216 13.58 -22.41 1.21
C VAL A 216 13.44 -23.10 -0.13
N LYS A 217 13.20 -22.30 -1.17
CA LYS A 217 13.15 -22.75 -2.56
C LYS A 217 14.37 -22.25 -3.31
N ARG A 218 15.28 -23.16 -3.64
CA ARG A 218 16.47 -22.91 -4.44
C ARG A 218 16.17 -23.22 -5.90
N TYR A 219 16.43 -22.28 -6.79
CA TYR A 219 16.31 -22.49 -8.24
C TYR A 219 17.65 -22.98 -8.80
N ASN A 220 17.66 -24.19 -9.36
CA ASN A 220 18.86 -24.82 -9.87
C ASN A 220 19.26 -24.24 -11.23
N VAL A 221 20.56 -24.02 -11.43
CA VAL A 221 21.14 -23.67 -12.73
C VAL A 221 21.43 -24.98 -13.46
N LYS A 222 20.82 -25.16 -14.64
CA LYS A 222 20.94 -26.45 -15.38
C LYS A 222 22.26 -26.57 -16.14
N ASN A 223 22.71 -25.48 -16.78
CA ASN A 223 23.92 -25.44 -17.60
C ASN A 223 24.43 -24.01 -17.80
N PHE A 224 25.61 -23.86 -18.37
CA PHE A 224 26.24 -22.57 -18.63
C PHE A 224 25.36 -21.62 -19.48
N TRP A 225 24.73 -22.13 -20.53
CA TRP A 225 23.82 -21.34 -21.37
C TRP A 225 22.59 -20.84 -20.61
N HIS A 226 22.11 -21.61 -19.64
CA HIS A 226 21.04 -21.18 -18.74
C HIS A 226 21.51 -20.03 -17.82
N LEU A 227 22.76 -20.10 -17.32
CA LEU A 227 23.38 -19.04 -16.53
C LEU A 227 23.48 -17.75 -17.33
N MET A 228 24.02 -17.82 -18.58
CA MET A 228 24.11 -16.65 -19.46
C MET A 228 22.75 -16.00 -19.77
N LYS A 229 21.71 -16.79 -20.00
CA LYS A 229 20.34 -16.27 -20.16
C LYS A 229 19.79 -15.59 -18.90
N MET A 230 20.26 -15.98 -17.72
CA MET A 230 19.85 -15.32 -16.46
C MET A 230 20.41 -13.91 -16.30
N PHE A 231 21.56 -13.58 -16.90
CA PHE A 231 22.09 -12.21 -16.89
C PHE A 231 21.16 -11.20 -17.60
N TRP A 232 20.45 -11.65 -18.61
CA TRP A 232 19.56 -10.80 -19.43
C TRP A 232 18.09 -10.86 -18.98
N ARG A 233 17.74 -11.71 -18.03
CA ARG A 233 16.34 -11.88 -17.56
C ARG A 233 16.27 -11.75 -16.06
N GLN A 234 15.13 -11.20 -15.58
CA GLN A 234 14.84 -11.22 -14.15
C GLN A 234 14.90 -12.65 -13.62
N SER A 235 15.53 -12.84 -12.44
CA SER A 235 15.64 -14.15 -11.81
C SER A 235 14.25 -14.76 -11.56
N ARG A 236 14.19 -16.10 -11.52
CA ARG A 236 12.94 -16.82 -11.20
C ARG A 236 12.43 -16.46 -9.80
N ALA A 237 13.33 -16.22 -8.84
CA ALA A 237 12.99 -15.78 -7.50
C ALA A 237 12.23 -14.44 -7.53
N ILE A 238 12.73 -13.43 -8.25
CA ILE A 238 12.05 -12.14 -8.41
C ILE A 238 10.70 -12.28 -9.10
N ARG A 239 10.57 -13.17 -10.10
CA ARG A 239 9.30 -13.41 -10.79
C ARG A 239 8.28 -14.15 -9.93
N SER A 240 8.72 -15.02 -9.03
CA SER A 240 7.84 -15.72 -8.08
C SER A 240 7.44 -14.85 -6.90
N TRP A 241 8.17 -13.75 -6.66
CA TRP A 241 7.88 -12.78 -5.63
C TRP A 241 6.80 -11.77 -6.04
N LYS A 242 6.67 -11.51 -7.33
CA LYS A 242 5.64 -10.63 -7.93
C LYS A 242 4.31 -11.35 -8.11
#